data_df475d92d084eefd3612d99fe47838a7
#
_entry.id   df475d92d084eefd3612d99fe47838a7
#
_cell.length_a   1.000
_cell.length_b   1.000
_cell.length_c   1.000
_cell.angle_alpha   90.00
_cell.angle_beta   90.00
_cell.angle_gamma   90.00
#
_symmetry.space_group_name_H-M   'P 1'
#
loop_
_entity.id
_entity.type
_entity.pdbx_description
1 polymer ?
#
loop_
_entity_poly.entity_id
_entity_poly.type
_entity_poly.pdbx_seq_one_letter_code
_entity_poly.pdbx_strand_id
1 'polypeptide(L)'
;MNRIKVLLWDIDGTILNFKAAEKAAVRKGFLNMSLGECTDEMISVYSSINDKYWKLLENGELTKPEILVFRFRDFFAQYGIDPDLAAPFNAQYQFDLGDTICFNDNADKLLPSLSEKYRQFAVTNGTAHAQHKKLRLSGLIDIFDACFISDEIGFEKPSKEYFEAVFAKIREKVAFSPEEAMIIGDSLTSDITGGIRAGIRTCWYNPGKLENTSGLRIDCEIHDLNEIRQILSACGGEND
;
A
#
# COMPACT_ATOMS: atom_id res chain seq x y z
N MET A 1 -11.75 -17.81 -19.18
CA MET A 1 -11.27 -17.32 -17.86
C MET A 1 -12.45 -16.71 -17.12
N ASN A 2 -12.56 -16.86 -15.79
CA ASN A 2 -13.65 -16.19 -15.06
C ASN A 2 -13.48 -14.66 -15.14
N ARG A 3 -14.59 -13.97 -15.35
CA ARG A 3 -14.61 -12.49 -15.43
C ARG A 3 -14.31 -11.89 -14.06
N ILE A 4 -13.38 -10.95 -13.97
CA ILE A 4 -13.12 -10.21 -12.74
C ILE A 4 -14.35 -9.38 -12.36
N LYS A 5 -14.70 -9.38 -11.08
CA LYS A 5 -15.79 -8.61 -10.47
C LYS A 5 -15.30 -7.68 -9.36
N VAL A 6 -14.24 -8.11 -8.64
CA VAL A 6 -13.70 -7.46 -7.44
C VAL A 6 -12.26 -7.06 -7.68
N LEU A 7 -11.95 -5.79 -7.45
CA LEU A 7 -10.59 -5.24 -7.47
C LEU A 7 -10.21 -4.84 -6.04
N LEU A 8 -9.08 -5.35 -5.58
CA LEU A 8 -8.43 -5.00 -4.33
C LEU A 8 -7.22 -4.13 -4.67
N TRP A 9 -7.24 -2.89 -4.22
CA TRP A 9 -6.19 -1.93 -4.50
C TRP A 9 -5.35 -1.68 -3.25
N ASP A 10 -4.05 -1.88 -3.35
CA ASP A 10 -3.14 -1.28 -2.40
C ASP A 10 -3.11 0.25 -2.57
N ILE A 11 -2.77 0.96 -1.50
CA ILE A 11 -2.79 2.43 -1.46
C ILE A 11 -1.39 3.02 -1.63
N ASP A 12 -0.49 2.70 -0.70
CA ASP A 12 0.81 3.37 -0.56
C ASP A 12 1.88 2.73 -1.45
N GLY A 13 2.33 3.45 -2.47
CA GLY A 13 3.24 2.92 -3.49
C GLY A 13 2.49 2.50 -4.76
N THR A 14 1.19 2.24 -4.65
CA THR A 14 0.32 1.85 -5.78
C THR A 14 -0.52 3.03 -6.25
N ILE A 15 -1.63 3.34 -5.57
CA ILE A 15 -2.51 4.47 -5.96
C ILE A 15 -1.88 5.81 -5.61
N LEU A 16 -1.30 5.93 -4.42
CA LEU A 16 -0.65 7.14 -3.92
C LEU A 16 0.86 7.00 -3.93
N ASN A 17 1.54 8.05 -4.35
CA ASN A 17 2.99 8.17 -4.32
C ASN A 17 3.47 8.28 -2.87
N PHE A 18 3.75 7.12 -2.28
CA PHE A 18 4.21 7.04 -0.90
C PHE A 18 5.53 7.78 -0.67
N LYS A 19 6.48 7.71 -1.61
CA LYS A 19 7.80 8.35 -1.45
C LYS A 19 7.70 9.87 -1.37
N ALA A 20 6.74 10.49 -2.07
CA ALA A 20 6.48 11.91 -1.96
C ALA A 20 5.93 12.29 -0.57
N ALA A 21 4.98 11.52 -0.05
CA ALA A 21 4.42 11.72 1.28
C ALA A 21 5.45 11.46 2.39
N GLU A 22 6.23 10.38 2.27
CA GLU A 22 7.34 10.03 3.16
C GLU A 22 8.35 11.18 3.28
N LYS A 23 8.85 11.68 2.13
CA LYS A 23 9.81 12.80 2.07
C LYS A 23 9.28 14.05 2.76
N ALA A 24 8.03 14.41 2.48
CA ALA A 24 7.40 15.59 3.08
C ALA A 24 7.24 15.44 4.61
N ALA A 25 6.78 14.27 5.07
CA ALA A 25 6.56 14.00 6.49
C ALA A 25 7.87 13.97 7.29
N VAL A 26 8.95 13.36 6.76
CA VAL A 26 10.26 13.35 7.43
C VAL A 26 10.81 14.76 7.56
N ARG A 27 10.79 15.57 6.48
CA ARG A 27 11.26 16.97 6.53
C ARG A 27 10.47 17.81 7.52
N LYS A 28 9.16 17.64 7.55
CA LYS A 28 8.29 18.35 8.49
C LYS A 28 8.60 17.94 9.93
N GLY A 29 8.85 16.66 10.19
CA GLY A 29 9.28 16.17 11.51
C GLY A 29 10.61 16.80 11.96
N PHE A 30 11.61 16.88 11.07
CA PHE A 30 12.88 17.56 11.36
C PHE A 30 12.67 19.03 11.74
N LEU A 31 11.85 19.74 10.97
CA LEU A 31 11.52 21.14 11.26
C LEU A 31 10.81 21.30 12.62
N ASN A 32 9.78 20.49 12.86
CA ASN A 32 8.96 20.58 14.08
C ASN A 32 9.74 20.26 15.35
N MET A 33 10.71 19.34 15.26
CA MET A 33 11.54 18.92 16.39
C MET A 33 12.90 19.63 16.44
N SER A 34 13.13 20.62 15.57
CA SER A 34 14.38 21.40 15.50
C SER A 34 15.66 20.53 15.37
N LEU A 35 15.59 19.48 14.56
CA LEU A 35 16.69 18.53 14.36
C LEU A 35 17.71 18.98 13.30
N GLY A 36 17.59 20.19 12.80
CA GLY A 36 18.45 20.75 11.76
C GLY A 36 17.92 20.49 10.34
N GLU A 37 18.81 20.59 9.35
CA GLU A 37 18.44 20.38 7.94
C GLU A 37 18.28 18.87 7.65
N CYS A 38 17.18 18.53 6.99
CA CYS A 38 16.95 17.18 6.45
C CYS A 38 17.27 17.17 4.96
N THR A 39 18.45 16.66 4.59
CA THR A 39 18.94 16.62 3.21
C THR A 39 18.24 15.54 2.37
N ASP A 40 18.36 15.63 1.04
CA ASP A 40 17.86 14.58 0.14
C ASP A 40 18.58 13.24 0.34
N GLU A 41 19.87 13.27 0.71
CA GLU A 41 20.62 12.07 1.08
C GLU A 41 20.03 11.39 2.32
N MET A 42 19.73 12.16 3.36
CA MET A 42 19.08 11.65 4.58
C MET A 42 17.73 11.00 4.27
N ILE A 43 16.93 11.61 3.38
CA ILE A 43 15.66 11.04 2.92
C ILE A 43 15.88 9.70 2.22
N SER A 44 16.86 9.62 1.33
CA SER A 44 17.19 8.36 0.62
C SER A 44 17.61 7.25 1.59
N VAL A 45 18.44 7.57 2.57
CA VAL A 45 18.84 6.63 3.63
C VAL A 45 17.63 6.18 4.46
N TYR A 46 16.80 7.12 4.92
CA TYR A 46 15.60 6.78 5.66
C TYR A 46 14.66 5.88 4.84
N SER A 47 14.44 6.23 3.57
CA SER A 47 13.59 5.45 2.67
C SER A 47 14.05 3.99 2.56
N SER A 48 15.36 3.76 2.43
CA SER A 48 15.94 2.42 2.38
C SER A 48 15.76 1.65 3.70
N ILE A 49 15.92 2.33 4.83
CA ILE A 49 15.70 1.76 6.16
C ILE A 49 14.21 1.41 6.30
N ASN A 50 13.31 2.32 5.93
CA ASN A 50 11.87 2.11 6.00
C ASN A 50 11.42 0.89 5.17
N ASP A 51 11.88 0.78 3.93
CA ASP A 51 11.58 -0.35 3.05
C ASP A 51 12.08 -1.69 3.65
N LYS A 52 13.25 -1.70 4.30
CA LYS A 52 13.75 -2.87 5.03
C LYS A 52 12.82 -3.27 6.17
N TYR A 53 12.40 -2.31 7.00
CA TYR A 53 11.55 -2.60 8.16
C TYR A 53 10.15 -3.09 7.77
N TRP A 54 9.55 -2.54 6.70
CA TRP A 54 8.29 -3.04 6.17
C TRP A 54 8.41 -4.49 5.69
N LYS A 55 9.51 -4.87 5.03
CA LYS A 55 9.77 -6.27 4.65
C LYS A 55 9.91 -7.20 5.86
N LEU A 56 10.51 -6.75 6.95
CA LEU A 56 10.58 -7.54 8.20
C LEU A 56 9.19 -7.80 8.80
N LEU A 57 8.29 -6.81 8.76
CA LEU A 57 6.89 -7.00 9.15
C LEU A 57 6.19 -8.02 8.24
N GLU A 58 6.29 -7.83 6.93
CA GLU A 58 5.63 -8.67 5.93
C GLU A 58 6.10 -10.13 5.97
N ASN A 59 7.35 -10.35 6.38
CA ASN A 59 7.93 -11.67 6.65
C ASN A 59 7.55 -12.25 8.03
N GLY A 60 6.92 -11.47 8.90
CA GLY A 60 6.56 -11.89 10.26
C GLY A 60 7.74 -11.91 11.23
N GLU A 61 8.85 -11.23 10.91
CA GLU A 61 10.05 -11.15 11.74
C GLU A 61 9.93 -10.10 12.85
N LEU A 62 9.18 -9.03 12.61
CA LEU A 62 8.89 -7.95 13.56
C LEU A 62 7.41 -7.58 13.52
N THR A 63 6.93 -7.03 14.63
CA THR A 63 5.57 -6.48 14.73
C THR A 63 5.50 -5.05 14.22
N LYS A 64 4.30 -4.59 13.87
CA LYS A 64 4.10 -3.21 13.41
C LYS A 64 4.55 -2.16 14.43
N PRO A 65 4.24 -2.24 15.73
CA PRO A 65 4.74 -1.29 16.71
C PRO A 65 6.27 -1.21 16.75
N GLU A 66 6.97 -2.36 16.59
CA GLU A 66 8.43 -2.41 16.57
C GLU A 66 8.99 -1.70 15.33
N ILE A 67 8.51 -2.04 14.14
CA ILE A 67 9.04 -1.43 12.91
C ILE A 67 8.81 0.09 12.87
N LEU A 68 7.69 0.56 13.38
CA LEU A 68 7.34 1.98 13.39
C LEU A 68 8.34 2.83 14.21
N VAL A 69 8.92 2.26 15.27
CA VAL A 69 9.92 2.95 16.11
C VAL A 69 11.34 2.62 15.66
N PHE A 70 11.66 1.35 15.43
CA PHE A 70 13.04 0.92 15.17
C PHE A 70 13.63 1.52 13.90
N ARG A 71 12.83 1.72 12.85
CA ARG A 71 13.30 2.40 11.62
C ARG A 71 13.82 3.81 11.89
N PHE A 72 13.19 4.57 12.80
CA PHE A 72 13.67 5.89 13.18
C PHE A 72 14.85 5.82 14.13
N ARG A 73 14.93 4.82 15.02
CA ARG A 73 16.13 4.59 15.84
C ARG A 73 17.35 4.34 14.98
N ASP A 74 17.25 3.44 14.00
CA ASP A 74 18.33 3.13 13.07
C ASP A 74 18.73 4.36 12.23
N PHE A 75 17.74 5.11 11.76
CA PHE A 75 17.97 6.32 11.00
C PHE A 75 18.70 7.40 11.84
N PHE A 76 18.23 7.65 13.04
CA PHE A 76 18.82 8.65 13.95
C PHE A 76 20.23 8.28 14.37
N ALA A 77 20.49 7.01 14.64
CA ALA A 77 21.82 6.52 15.00
C ALA A 77 22.85 6.81 13.90
N GLN A 78 22.48 6.77 12.61
CA GLN A 78 23.40 7.07 11.51
C GLN A 78 23.81 8.55 11.45
N TYR A 79 22.99 9.44 12.00
CA TYR A 79 23.23 10.88 11.95
C TYR A 79 23.52 11.50 13.32
N GLY A 80 23.77 10.67 14.35
CA GLY A 80 24.07 11.14 15.71
C GLY A 80 22.92 11.89 16.37
N ILE A 81 21.67 11.63 15.94
CA ILE A 81 20.45 12.14 16.56
C ILE A 81 20.07 11.19 17.71
N ASP A 82 19.58 11.75 18.82
CA ASP A 82 19.17 10.97 19.98
C ASP A 82 18.10 9.90 19.61
N PRO A 83 18.39 8.60 19.78
CA PRO A 83 17.45 7.53 19.45
C PRO A 83 16.15 7.56 20.27
N ASP A 84 16.15 8.20 21.44
CA ASP A 84 14.95 8.31 22.27
C ASP A 84 13.88 9.23 21.63
N LEU A 85 14.28 10.06 20.67
CA LEU A 85 13.36 10.85 19.85
C LEU A 85 12.60 10.02 18.82
N ALA A 86 12.94 8.76 18.58
CA ALA A 86 12.31 7.94 17.53
C ALA A 86 10.81 7.74 17.73
N ALA A 87 10.35 7.48 18.95
CA ALA A 87 8.94 7.27 19.24
C ALA A 87 8.10 8.55 19.08
N PRO A 88 8.47 9.71 19.68
CA PRO A 88 7.75 10.96 19.45
C PRO A 88 7.86 11.42 17.99
N PHE A 89 8.99 11.21 17.30
CA PHE A 89 9.12 11.52 15.89
C PHE A 89 8.16 10.67 15.04
N ASN A 90 8.07 9.36 15.30
CA ASN A 90 7.12 8.51 14.60
C ASN A 90 5.67 8.96 14.80
N ALA A 91 5.28 9.35 16.01
CA ALA A 91 3.93 9.86 16.27
C ALA A 91 3.60 11.08 15.40
N GLN A 92 4.51 12.05 15.32
CA GLN A 92 4.37 13.21 14.45
C GLN A 92 4.39 12.84 12.97
N TYR A 93 5.31 11.95 12.57
CA TYR A 93 5.42 11.45 11.19
C TYR A 93 4.14 10.79 10.71
N GLN A 94 3.51 9.91 11.52
CA GLN A 94 2.23 9.28 11.17
C GLN A 94 1.12 10.30 10.98
N PHE A 95 1.12 11.35 11.78
CA PHE A 95 0.17 12.46 11.64
C PHE A 95 0.38 13.22 10.32
N ASP A 96 1.64 13.52 9.99
CA ASP A 96 2.01 14.32 8.83
C ASP A 96 1.97 13.52 7.51
N LEU A 97 2.15 12.20 7.56
CA LEU A 97 2.18 11.31 6.39
C LEU A 97 0.88 11.39 5.55
N GLY A 98 -0.23 11.70 6.19
CA GLY A 98 -1.52 11.87 5.51
C GLY A 98 -1.73 13.26 4.87
N ASP A 99 -0.81 14.23 5.03
CA ASP A 99 -1.00 15.59 4.50
C ASP A 99 -0.66 15.73 3.02
N THR A 100 0.23 14.87 2.51
CA THR A 100 0.67 14.93 1.12
C THR A 100 -0.05 13.89 0.30
N ILE A 101 -0.92 14.36 -0.59
CA ILE A 101 -1.66 13.54 -1.55
C ILE A 101 -1.08 13.75 -2.94
N CYS A 102 -0.51 12.69 -3.50
CA CYS A 102 0.01 12.67 -4.86
C CYS A 102 -0.41 11.33 -5.49
N PHE A 103 -1.23 11.37 -6.52
CA PHE A 103 -1.67 10.16 -7.22
C PHE A 103 -0.60 9.67 -8.19
N ASN A 104 -0.39 8.37 -8.26
CA ASN A 104 0.35 7.73 -9.35
C ASN A 104 -0.56 7.64 -10.58
N ASP A 105 0.00 7.85 -11.76
CA ASP A 105 -0.58 7.57 -13.09
C ASP A 105 -2.03 8.08 -13.30
N ASN A 106 -2.38 9.20 -12.67
CA ASN A 106 -3.74 9.74 -12.67
C ASN A 106 -4.79 8.76 -12.12
N ALA A 107 -4.46 8.01 -11.07
CA ALA A 107 -5.38 7.06 -10.43
C ALA A 107 -6.70 7.71 -9.97
N ASP A 108 -6.71 9.00 -9.66
CA ASP A 108 -7.89 9.81 -9.37
C ASP A 108 -8.94 9.81 -10.50
N LYS A 109 -8.50 9.62 -11.75
CA LYS A 109 -9.38 9.50 -12.93
C LYS A 109 -9.63 8.05 -13.32
N LEU A 110 -8.64 7.20 -13.11
CA LEU A 110 -8.73 5.78 -13.44
C LEU A 110 -9.81 5.08 -12.59
N LEU A 111 -9.72 5.20 -11.26
CA LEU A 111 -10.59 4.47 -10.34
C LEU A 111 -12.08 4.76 -10.55
N PRO A 112 -12.55 6.02 -10.64
CA PRO A 112 -13.95 6.30 -10.92
C PRO A 112 -14.44 5.67 -12.23
N SER A 113 -13.59 5.62 -13.25
CA SER A 113 -13.95 5.06 -14.56
C SER A 113 -14.15 3.54 -14.56
N LEU A 114 -13.67 2.86 -13.52
CA LEU A 114 -13.84 1.41 -13.34
C LEU A 114 -15.06 1.07 -12.48
N SER A 115 -15.60 2.02 -11.71
CA SER A 115 -16.64 1.78 -10.70
C SER A 115 -17.99 1.29 -11.27
N GLU A 116 -18.29 1.56 -12.54
CA GLU A 116 -19.50 1.05 -13.20
C GLU A 116 -19.44 -0.46 -13.48
N LYS A 117 -18.23 -1.01 -13.65
CA LYS A 117 -18.04 -2.41 -14.09
C LYS A 117 -17.48 -3.30 -12.97
N TYR A 118 -16.77 -2.74 -12.01
CA TYR A 118 -16.07 -3.48 -10.98
C TYR A 118 -16.36 -2.92 -9.60
N ARG A 119 -16.49 -3.83 -8.62
CA ARG A 119 -16.52 -3.45 -7.21
C ARG A 119 -15.09 -3.24 -6.75
N GLN A 120 -14.82 -2.10 -6.14
CA GLN A 120 -13.46 -1.66 -5.79
C GLN A 120 -13.30 -1.50 -4.29
N PHE A 121 -12.21 -2.06 -3.75
CA PHE A 121 -11.90 -2.05 -2.33
C PHE A 121 -10.43 -1.66 -2.11
N ALA A 122 -10.18 -0.84 -1.09
CA ALA A 122 -8.83 -0.55 -0.66
C ALA A 122 -8.35 -1.59 0.37
N VAL A 123 -7.10 -2.04 0.25
CA VAL A 123 -6.44 -2.97 1.17
C VAL A 123 -5.05 -2.45 1.52
N THR A 124 -4.77 -2.11 2.78
CA THR A 124 -3.52 -1.45 3.15
C THR A 124 -2.95 -1.93 4.49
N ASN A 125 -1.62 -2.00 4.57
CA ASN A 125 -0.87 -2.25 5.80
C ASN A 125 -0.52 -0.97 6.57
N GLY A 126 -0.87 0.21 6.04
CA GLY A 126 -0.63 1.47 6.70
C GLY A 126 -1.38 1.62 8.03
N THR A 127 -0.96 2.58 8.85
CA THR A 127 -1.62 2.85 10.15
C THR A 127 -3.00 3.47 9.96
N ALA A 128 -3.95 3.12 10.82
CA ALA A 128 -5.34 3.59 10.71
C ALA A 128 -5.42 5.11 10.64
N HIS A 129 -4.66 5.83 11.51
CA HIS A 129 -4.66 7.29 11.53
C HIS A 129 -4.22 7.89 10.19
N ALA A 130 -3.09 7.45 9.64
CA ALA A 130 -2.57 7.97 8.37
C ALA A 130 -3.49 7.61 7.20
N GLN A 131 -4.01 6.37 7.17
CA GLN A 131 -4.86 5.90 6.06
C GLN A 131 -6.22 6.62 6.03
N HIS A 132 -6.89 6.78 7.15
CA HIS A 132 -8.14 7.55 7.21
C HIS A 132 -7.95 9.00 6.74
N LYS A 133 -6.83 9.62 7.10
CA LYS A 133 -6.52 10.98 6.66
C LYS A 133 -6.29 11.02 5.14
N LYS A 134 -5.46 10.12 4.61
CA LYS A 134 -5.20 10.00 3.16
C LYS A 134 -6.48 9.77 2.37
N LEU A 135 -7.27 8.76 2.76
CA LEU A 135 -8.52 8.40 2.07
C LEU A 135 -9.52 9.57 2.01
N ARG A 136 -9.63 10.33 3.09
CA ARG A 136 -10.50 11.53 3.12
C ARG A 136 -9.97 12.66 2.26
N LEU A 137 -8.69 13.04 2.42
CA LEU A 137 -8.11 14.17 1.71
C LEU A 137 -7.96 13.91 0.22
N SER A 138 -7.78 12.66 -0.19
CA SER A 138 -7.71 12.26 -1.60
C SER A 138 -9.08 12.08 -2.25
N GLY A 139 -10.17 12.02 -1.48
CA GLY A 139 -11.49 11.65 -1.98
C GLY A 139 -11.66 10.16 -2.28
N LEU A 140 -10.65 9.34 -2.02
CA LEU A 140 -10.70 7.88 -2.27
C LEU A 140 -11.77 7.17 -1.43
N ILE A 141 -12.12 7.73 -0.27
CA ILE A 141 -13.16 7.16 0.60
C ILE A 141 -14.53 7.09 -0.08
N ASP A 142 -14.80 7.96 -1.04
CA ASP A 142 -16.06 8.00 -1.79
C ASP A 142 -16.05 7.13 -3.06
N ILE A 143 -14.85 6.64 -3.45
CA ILE A 143 -14.66 5.81 -4.64
C ILE A 143 -14.76 4.32 -4.29
N PHE A 144 -14.19 3.94 -3.15
CA PHE A 144 -14.16 2.54 -2.73
C PHE A 144 -15.45 2.09 -2.06
N ASP A 145 -15.90 0.88 -2.37
CA ASP A 145 -17.03 0.24 -1.69
C ASP A 145 -16.76 -0.01 -0.20
N ALA A 146 -15.51 -0.23 0.17
CA ALA A 146 -14.96 -0.22 1.52
C ALA A 146 -13.44 -0.14 1.50
N CYS A 147 -12.87 0.27 2.64
CA CYS A 147 -11.42 0.33 2.88
C CYS A 147 -11.07 -0.60 4.04
N PHE A 148 -10.08 -1.46 3.83
CA PHE A 148 -9.64 -2.45 4.80
C PHE A 148 -8.22 -2.11 5.26
N ILE A 149 -8.13 -1.54 6.44
CA ILE A 149 -6.88 -1.12 7.06
C ILE A 149 -6.45 -2.20 8.05
N SER A 150 -5.22 -2.69 7.95
CA SER A 150 -4.75 -3.81 8.76
C SER A 150 -4.84 -3.57 10.28
N ASP A 151 -4.64 -2.33 10.74
CA ASP A 151 -4.82 -1.97 12.16
C ASP A 151 -6.25 -2.22 12.66
N GLU A 152 -7.26 -2.11 11.79
CA GLU A 152 -8.67 -2.32 12.13
C GLU A 152 -9.10 -3.78 11.92
N ILE A 153 -8.40 -4.48 11.02
CA ILE A 153 -8.61 -5.91 10.77
C ILE A 153 -7.94 -6.75 11.86
N GLY A 154 -6.81 -6.28 12.40
CA GLY A 154 -6.01 -7.00 13.39
C GLY A 154 -4.98 -7.96 12.80
N PHE A 155 -4.85 -7.98 11.48
CA PHE A 155 -3.88 -8.76 10.72
C PHE A 155 -3.35 -7.94 9.55
N GLU A 156 -2.11 -8.20 9.12
CA GLU A 156 -1.46 -7.55 7.97
C GLU A 156 -1.42 -8.45 6.75
N LYS A 157 -1.38 -7.83 5.53
CA LYS A 157 -0.93 -8.52 4.33
C LYS A 157 0.54 -8.96 4.54
N PRO A 158 0.96 -10.16 4.16
CA PRO A 158 0.29 -11.16 3.34
C PRO A 158 -0.40 -12.29 4.13
N SER A 159 -0.81 -12.07 5.39
CA SER A 159 -1.41 -13.13 6.20
C SER A 159 -2.74 -13.63 5.61
N LYS A 160 -2.99 -14.91 5.78
CA LYS A 160 -4.23 -15.54 5.33
C LYS A 160 -5.44 -14.95 6.07
N GLU A 161 -5.27 -14.71 7.36
CA GLU A 161 -6.27 -14.16 8.25
C GLU A 161 -6.77 -12.79 7.80
N TYR A 162 -5.85 -11.94 7.29
CA TYR A 162 -6.21 -10.65 6.70
C TYR A 162 -7.17 -10.82 5.52
N PHE A 163 -6.81 -11.67 4.55
CA PHE A 163 -7.63 -11.87 3.36
C PHE A 163 -8.95 -12.57 3.66
N GLU A 164 -8.97 -13.54 4.60
CA GLU A 164 -10.21 -14.18 5.04
C GLU A 164 -11.19 -13.17 5.66
N ALA A 165 -10.69 -12.27 6.53
CA ALA A 165 -11.50 -11.22 7.14
C ALA A 165 -12.01 -10.21 6.09
N VAL A 166 -11.15 -9.80 5.15
CA VAL A 166 -11.50 -8.91 4.04
C VAL A 166 -12.58 -9.56 3.16
N PHE A 167 -12.41 -10.80 2.75
CA PHE A 167 -13.38 -11.51 1.91
C PHE A 167 -14.72 -11.72 2.59
N ALA A 168 -14.74 -12.00 3.89
CA ALA A 168 -15.98 -12.10 4.64
C ALA A 168 -16.80 -10.80 4.52
N LYS A 169 -16.14 -9.65 4.74
CA LYS A 169 -16.79 -8.33 4.63
C LYS A 169 -17.20 -7.97 3.19
N ILE A 170 -16.39 -8.34 2.19
CA ILE A 170 -16.76 -8.09 0.78
C ILE A 170 -17.98 -8.91 0.38
N ARG A 171 -18.07 -10.18 0.83
CA ARG A 171 -19.21 -11.06 0.52
C ARG A 171 -20.55 -10.58 1.08
N GLU A 172 -20.55 -9.71 2.07
CA GLU A 172 -21.74 -9.03 2.55
C GLU A 172 -22.31 -8.04 1.50
N LYS A 173 -21.45 -7.54 0.60
CA LYS A 173 -21.78 -6.54 -0.43
C LYS A 173 -21.93 -7.12 -1.83
N VAL A 174 -21.13 -8.13 -2.17
CA VAL A 174 -21.07 -8.73 -3.51
C VAL A 174 -20.68 -10.20 -3.42
N ALA A 175 -21.43 -11.07 -4.13
CA ALA A 175 -21.08 -12.47 -4.27
C ALA A 175 -19.94 -12.61 -5.29
N PHE A 176 -18.84 -13.27 -4.90
CA PHE A 176 -17.70 -13.57 -5.76
C PHE A 176 -16.97 -14.83 -5.30
N SER A 177 -16.33 -15.50 -6.25
CA SER A 177 -15.32 -16.54 -5.99
C SER A 177 -13.91 -15.92 -6.05
N PRO A 178 -12.89 -16.55 -5.44
CA PRO A 178 -11.53 -16.01 -5.46
C PRO A 178 -11.02 -15.70 -6.89
N GLU A 179 -11.33 -16.54 -7.87
CA GLU A 179 -10.90 -16.37 -9.27
C GLU A 179 -11.54 -15.14 -9.96
N GLU A 180 -12.58 -14.56 -9.36
CA GLU A 180 -13.25 -13.34 -9.81
C GLU A 180 -12.73 -12.08 -9.12
N ALA A 181 -11.70 -12.22 -8.26
CA ALA A 181 -11.02 -11.11 -7.59
C ALA A 181 -9.59 -10.95 -8.09
N MET A 182 -9.12 -9.72 -8.09
CA MET A 182 -7.74 -9.36 -8.43
C MET A 182 -7.21 -8.36 -7.42
N ILE A 183 -5.99 -8.57 -6.92
CA ILE A 183 -5.23 -7.57 -6.17
C ILE A 183 -4.26 -6.86 -7.09
N ILE A 184 -4.20 -5.54 -6.96
CA ILE A 184 -3.25 -4.68 -7.64
C ILE A 184 -2.41 -3.98 -6.57
N GLY A 185 -1.09 -4.19 -6.59
CA GLY A 185 -0.18 -3.64 -5.60
C GLY A 185 1.27 -3.66 -6.05
N ASP A 186 2.12 -2.87 -5.40
CA ASP A 186 3.54 -2.73 -5.72
C ASP A 186 4.45 -3.69 -4.94
N SER A 187 3.98 -4.23 -3.79
CA SER A 187 4.78 -5.09 -2.94
C SER A 187 4.67 -6.57 -3.32
N LEU A 188 5.81 -7.17 -3.72
CA LEU A 188 5.90 -8.62 -3.95
C LEU A 188 5.70 -9.43 -2.66
N THR A 189 6.15 -8.91 -1.51
CA THR A 189 6.11 -9.60 -0.22
C THR A 189 4.75 -9.49 0.47
N SER A 190 4.02 -8.42 0.22
CA SER A 190 2.71 -8.13 0.82
C SER A 190 1.54 -8.47 -0.12
N ASP A 191 1.40 -7.69 -1.22
CA ASP A 191 0.23 -7.77 -2.11
C ASP A 191 0.23 -9.04 -2.94
N ILE A 192 1.34 -9.28 -3.63
CA ILE A 192 1.45 -10.39 -4.57
C ILE A 192 1.48 -11.72 -3.81
N THR A 193 2.33 -11.83 -2.79
CA THR A 193 2.37 -13.03 -1.93
C THR A 193 1.01 -13.28 -1.26
N GLY A 194 0.37 -12.22 -0.77
CA GLY A 194 -0.94 -12.30 -0.15
C GLY A 194 -2.02 -12.75 -1.12
N GLY A 195 -2.05 -12.17 -2.32
CA GLY A 195 -3.00 -12.55 -3.37
C GLY A 195 -2.85 -14.01 -3.81
N ILE A 196 -1.60 -14.48 -3.99
CA ILE A 196 -1.32 -15.89 -4.32
C ILE A 196 -1.84 -16.81 -3.20
N ARG A 197 -1.54 -16.50 -1.93
CA ARG A 197 -2.01 -17.29 -0.78
C ARG A 197 -3.53 -17.31 -0.64
N ALA A 198 -4.17 -16.21 -1.00
CA ALA A 198 -5.62 -16.07 -0.97
C ALA A 198 -6.33 -16.70 -2.19
N GLY A 199 -5.58 -17.18 -3.19
CA GLY A 199 -6.10 -17.79 -4.40
C GLY A 199 -6.78 -16.82 -5.36
N ILE A 200 -6.48 -15.52 -5.26
CA ILE A 200 -6.98 -14.48 -6.16
C ILE A 200 -5.93 -14.16 -7.22
N ARG A 201 -6.34 -13.48 -8.28
CA ARG A 201 -5.41 -13.00 -9.30
C ARG A 201 -4.53 -11.89 -8.78
N THR A 202 -3.30 -11.85 -9.28
CA THR A 202 -2.28 -10.88 -8.87
C THR A 202 -1.85 -10.01 -10.04
N CYS A 203 -1.83 -8.70 -9.82
CA CYS A 203 -1.32 -7.72 -10.76
C CYS A 203 -0.24 -6.89 -10.04
N TRP A 204 1.01 -7.09 -10.43
CA TRP A 204 2.13 -6.35 -9.87
C TRP A 204 2.27 -5.00 -10.56
N TYR A 205 2.09 -3.93 -9.79
CA TYR A 205 2.40 -2.57 -10.24
C TYR A 205 3.89 -2.31 -10.05
N ASN A 206 4.63 -2.26 -11.14
CA ASN A 206 6.09 -2.17 -11.18
C ASN A 206 6.57 -1.02 -12.10
N PRO A 207 6.33 0.26 -11.72
CA PRO A 207 6.72 1.39 -12.56
C PRO A 207 8.23 1.50 -12.74
N GLY A 208 9.01 0.98 -11.80
CA GLY A 208 10.48 0.94 -11.85
C GLY A 208 11.05 -0.18 -12.73
N LYS A 209 10.22 -1.06 -13.28
CA LYS A 209 10.64 -2.23 -14.08
C LYS A 209 11.71 -3.08 -13.39
N LEU A 210 11.52 -3.29 -12.09
CA LEU A 210 12.40 -4.11 -11.28
C LEU A 210 12.29 -5.58 -11.70
N GLU A 211 13.40 -6.31 -11.60
CA GLU A 211 13.38 -7.75 -11.86
C GLU A 211 12.65 -8.49 -10.74
N ASN A 212 11.79 -9.44 -11.10
CA ASN A 212 11.16 -10.34 -10.13
C ASN A 212 12.16 -11.40 -9.66
N THR A 213 12.90 -11.09 -8.63
CA THR A 213 13.85 -12.02 -8.01
C THR A 213 13.22 -12.94 -6.96
N SER A 214 11.94 -12.79 -6.68
CA SER A 214 11.22 -13.58 -5.65
C SER A 214 10.88 -15.01 -6.07
N GLY A 215 10.88 -15.28 -7.38
CA GLY A 215 10.41 -16.56 -7.93
C GLY A 215 8.88 -16.74 -7.89
N LEU A 216 8.12 -15.73 -7.46
CA LEU A 216 6.67 -15.79 -7.44
C LEU A 216 6.10 -15.82 -8.87
N ARG A 217 5.09 -16.65 -9.08
CA ARG A 217 4.31 -16.65 -10.32
C ARG A 217 3.23 -15.57 -10.21
N ILE A 218 3.41 -14.50 -10.97
CA ILE A 218 2.51 -13.34 -11.03
C ILE A 218 1.61 -13.50 -12.26
N ASP A 219 0.31 -13.22 -12.14
CA ASP A 219 -0.62 -13.36 -13.27
C ASP A 219 -0.43 -12.25 -14.31
N CYS A 220 -0.20 -11.02 -13.87
CA CYS A 220 0.15 -9.89 -14.74
C CYS A 220 1.03 -8.87 -14.03
N GLU A 221 1.77 -8.11 -14.83
CA GLU A 221 2.61 -7.00 -14.41
C GLU A 221 2.23 -5.76 -15.24
N ILE A 222 2.17 -4.61 -14.59
CA ILE A 222 1.89 -3.31 -15.21
C ILE A 222 2.92 -2.28 -14.74
N HIS A 223 3.25 -1.34 -15.61
CA HIS A 223 4.21 -0.27 -15.33
C HIS A 223 3.55 1.12 -15.23
N ASP A 224 2.29 1.19 -15.64
CA ASP A 224 1.38 2.31 -15.50
C ASP A 224 0.01 1.76 -15.09
N LEU A 225 -0.64 2.37 -14.10
CA LEU A 225 -1.94 1.88 -13.60
C LEU A 225 -3.01 1.83 -14.70
N ASN A 226 -2.94 2.67 -15.72
CA ASN A 226 -3.90 2.67 -16.83
C ASN A 226 -3.84 1.40 -17.68
N GLU A 227 -2.73 0.65 -17.65
CA GLU A 227 -2.60 -0.64 -18.34
C GLU A 227 -3.57 -1.70 -17.80
N ILE A 228 -4.08 -1.52 -16.55
CA ILE A 228 -5.07 -2.42 -15.96
C ILE A 228 -6.34 -2.56 -16.82
N ARG A 229 -6.70 -1.53 -17.59
CA ARG A 229 -7.86 -1.58 -18.49
C ARG A 229 -7.74 -2.68 -19.54
N GLN A 230 -6.54 -2.85 -20.09
CA GLN A 230 -6.26 -3.90 -21.08
C GLN A 230 -6.28 -5.29 -20.43
N ILE A 231 -5.70 -5.42 -19.24
CA ILE A 231 -5.70 -6.66 -18.47
C ILE A 231 -7.14 -7.08 -18.14
N LEU A 232 -7.96 -6.15 -17.65
CA LEU A 232 -9.36 -6.41 -17.30
C LEU A 232 -10.22 -6.75 -18.52
N SER A 233 -9.99 -6.10 -19.66
CA SER A 233 -10.68 -6.43 -20.93
C SER A 233 -10.33 -7.84 -21.39
N ALA A 234 -9.05 -8.23 -21.33
CA ALA A 234 -8.63 -9.58 -21.69
C ALA A 234 -9.20 -10.67 -20.74
N CYS A 235 -9.40 -10.33 -19.46
CA CYS A 235 -10.05 -11.22 -18.49
C CYS A 235 -11.57 -11.28 -18.66
N GLY A 236 -12.20 -10.30 -19.32
CA GLY A 236 -13.64 -10.19 -19.48
C GLY A 236 -14.23 -11.05 -20.58
N GLY A 237 -13.42 -11.51 -21.54
CA GLY A 237 -13.88 -12.20 -22.76
C GLY A 237 -14.99 -11.40 -23.45
N GLU A 238 -14.68 -10.65 -24.49
CA GLU A 238 -15.73 -10.10 -25.35
C GLU A 238 -16.53 -11.25 -25.92
N ASN A 239 -17.76 -11.42 -25.42
CA ASN A 239 -18.86 -11.96 -26.17
C ASN A 239 -19.92 -10.85 -26.20
N ASP A 240 -19.90 -10.09 -27.27
CA ASP A 240 -21.06 -9.38 -27.78
C ASP A 240 -22.17 -10.39 -28.15
#